data_75c8fd329109436dcde125c3eedb1b79
#
_entry.id   75c8fd329109436dcde125c3eedb1b79
#
_cell.length_a   1.000
_cell.length_b   1.000
_cell.length_c   1.000
_cell.angle_alpha   90.00
_cell.angle_beta   90.00
_cell.angle_gamma   90.00
#
_symmetry.space_group_name_H-M   'P 1'
#
loop_
_entity.id
_entity.type
_entity.pdbx_description
1 polymer ?
#
loop_
_entity_poly.entity_id
_entity_poly.type
_entity_poly.pdbx_seq_one_letter_code
_entity_poly.pdbx_strand_id
1 'polypeptide(L)'
;MPSQGQDTLPEIRQTIRLNAPIEKVWKAVATSEGIASWWMKNTFEPVLGGEFVLHAGDYGDSHCKITELEPMRLVGFDWGKDWHLTFELKEVDGKTEFTLVHSGWDADKVTEFNQPHSIIRGHMSGGWENLVQKSLRAAVEG
;
A
#
# COMPACT_ATOMS: atom_id res chain seq x y z
N MET A 1 -10.71 7.39 31.50
CA MET A 1 -10.38 6.57 30.64
C MET A 1 -9.77 7.14 29.43
N PRO A 2 -8.85 6.69 29.11
CA PRO A 2 -8.28 7.23 27.98
C PRO A 2 -9.00 6.82 26.79
N SER A 3 -9.36 7.74 26.08
CA SER A 3 -10.01 7.47 24.85
C SER A 3 -9.03 7.37 23.72
N GLN A 4 -7.77 7.41 23.99
CA GLN A 4 -6.80 7.41 22.92
C GLN A 4 -6.94 6.25 22.00
N GLY A 5 -7.20 5.08 22.54
CA GLY A 5 -7.36 3.91 21.72
C GLY A 5 -8.65 3.91 20.94
N GLN A 6 -9.59 4.78 21.29
CA GLN A 6 -10.86 4.84 20.62
C GLN A 6 -10.84 5.72 19.38
N ASP A 7 -9.96 6.72 19.37
CA ASP A 7 -9.85 7.65 18.26
C ASP A 7 -8.98 7.11 17.14
N THR A 8 -8.06 6.21 17.46
CA THR A 8 -7.15 5.62 16.50
C THR A 8 -7.69 4.28 16.03
N LEU A 9 -7.82 4.13 14.73
CA LEU A 9 -8.26 2.86 14.15
C LEU A 9 -7.06 1.96 13.88
N PRO A 10 -7.22 0.63 14.01
CA PRO A 10 -6.11 -0.28 13.75
C PRO A 10 -5.64 -0.22 12.30
N GLU A 11 -4.36 -0.49 12.11
CA GLU A 11 -3.80 -0.57 10.76
C GLU A 11 -4.43 -1.75 10.02
N ILE A 12 -4.47 -1.65 8.69
CA ILE A 12 -4.84 -2.76 7.84
C ILE A 12 -3.56 -3.53 7.56
N ARG A 13 -3.53 -4.81 7.90
CA ARG A 13 -2.35 -5.65 7.68
C ARG A 13 -2.77 -6.92 6.97
N GLN A 14 -2.12 -7.21 5.84
CA GLN A 14 -2.38 -8.42 5.07
C GLN A 14 -1.07 -9.06 4.69
N THR A 15 -0.95 -10.37 4.93
CA THR A 15 0.23 -11.13 4.57
C THR A 15 -0.20 -12.30 3.69
N ILE A 16 0.44 -12.45 2.53
CA ILE A 16 0.18 -13.58 1.65
C ILE A 16 1.51 -14.12 1.13
N ARG A 17 1.50 -15.38 0.70
CA ARG A 17 2.65 -15.96 0.04
C ARG A 17 2.40 -15.94 -1.47
N LEU A 18 3.32 -15.32 -2.19
CA LEU A 18 3.26 -15.22 -3.65
C LEU A 18 4.19 -16.26 -4.25
N ASN A 19 3.70 -17.00 -5.22
CA ASN A 19 4.49 -18.04 -5.88
C ASN A 19 5.35 -17.41 -6.99
N ALA A 20 6.28 -16.56 -6.58
CA ALA A 20 7.14 -15.83 -7.49
C ALA A 20 8.42 -15.43 -6.75
N PRO A 21 9.55 -15.30 -7.48
CA PRO A 21 10.81 -14.89 -6.87
C PRO A 21 10.74 -13.43 -6.41
N ILE A 22 11.55 -13.10 -5.42
CA ILE A 22 11.49 -11.79 -4.77
C ILE A 22 11.77 -10.65 -5.74
N GLU A 23 12.63 -10.85 -6.73
CA GLU A 23 12.93 -9.81 -7.73
C GLU A 23 11.68 -9.44 -8.53
N LYS A 24 10.86 -10.42 -8.86
CA LYS A 24 9.65 -10.19 -9.63
C LYS A 24 8.61 -9.45 -8.81
N VAL A 25 8.48 -9.80 -7.54
CA VAL A 25 7.55 -9.12 -6.63
C VAL A 25 8.03 -7.71 -6.38
N TRP A 26 9.34 -7.51 -6.19
CA TRP A 26 9.89 -6.16 -5.99
C TRP A 26 9.57 -5.26 -7.17
N LYS A 27 9.72 -5.74 -8.40
CA LYS A 27 9.37 -4.96 -9.58
C LYS A 27 7.90 -4.56 -9.60
N ALA A 28 7.04 -5.43 -9.10
CA ALA A 28 5.59 -5.16 -9.06
C ALA A 28 5.22 -4.09 -8.03
N VAL A 29 5.99 -3.93 -6.97
CA VAL A 29 5.64 -3.01 -5.88
C VAL A 29 6.55 -1.78 -5.80
N ALA A 30 7.66 -1.77 -6.52
CA ALA A 30 8.65 -0.69 -6.43
C ALA A 30 9.05 -0.11 -7.78
N THR A 31 8.18 -0.19 -8.79
CA THR A 31 8.36 0.50 -10.05
C THR A 31 7.01 1.06 -10.49
N SER A 32 7.04 2.12 -11.29
CA SER A 32 5.79 2.72 -11.79
C SER A 32 4.98 1.73 -12.62
N GLU A 33 5.62 1.04 -13.54
CA GLU A 33 4.94 0.05 -14.38
C GLU A 33 4.41 -1.10 -13.56
N GLY A 34 5.20 -1.58 -12.58
CA GLY A 34 4.80 -2.67 -11.72
C GLY A 34 3.57 -2.32 -10.91
N ILE A 35 3.57 -1.17 -10.28
CA ILE A 35 2.43 -0.72 -9.46
C ILE A 35 1.20 -0.55 -10.33
N ALA A 36 1.35 0.01 -11.53
CA ALA A 36 0.23 0.20 -12.44
C ALA A 36 -0.37 -1.12 -12.93
N SER A 37 0.42 -2.19 -12.93
CA SER A 37 -0.05 -3.49 -13.42
C SER A 37 -1.08 -4.15 -12.52
N TRP A 38 -1.12 -3.78 -11.24
CA TRP A 38 -2.06 -4.40 -10.30
C TRP A 38 -2.84 -3.39 -9.45
N TRP A 39 -2.44 -2.14 -9.43
CA TRP A 39 -3.09 -1.14 -8.57
C TRP A 39 -3.61 0.04 -9.41
N MET A 40 -2.80 1.09 -9.61
CA MET A 40 -3.25 2.26 -10.37
C MET A 40 -2.08 2.98 -11.03
N LYS A 41 -2.39 3.83 -12.00
CA LYS A 41 -1.37 4.63 -12.66
C LYS A 41 -0.71 5.56 -11.65
N ASN A 42 0.58 5.83 -11.86
CA ASN A 42 1.36 6.57 -10.88
C ASN A 42 2.63 7.13 -11.50
N THR A 43 3.30 8.02 -10.75
CA THR A 43 4.58 8.58 -11.14
C THR A 43 5.71 8.07 -10.23
N PHE A 44 5.53 6.91 -9.62
CA PHE A 44 6.49 6.34 -8.68
C PHE A 44 7.89 6.19 -9.27
N GLU A 45 8.91 6.56 -8.49
CA GLU A 45 10.31 6.27 -8.79
C GLU A 45 10.93 5.79 -7.48
N PRO A 46 11.73 4.71 -7.50
CA PRO A 46 12.28 4.14 -6.27
C PRO A 46 13.45 4.97 -5.73
N VAL A 47 13.15 6.15 -5.22
CA VAL A 47 14.13 7.08 -4.67
C VAL A 47 13.67 7.50 -3.28
N LEU A 48 14.49 7.26 -2.26
CA LEU A 48 14.16 7.65 -0.89
C LEU A 48 13.97 9.18 -0.81
N GLY A 49 12.90 9.61 -0.18
CA GLY A 49 12.55 11.02 -0.11
C GLY A 49 11.85 11.55 -1.34
N GLY A 50 11.72 10.73 -2.37
CA GLY A 50 11.07 11.14 -3.61
C GLY A 50 9.56 11.27 -3.45
N GLU A 51 8.97 12.23 -4.16
CA GLU A 51 7.54 12.42 -4.17
C GLU A 51 6.96 11.86 -5.45
N PHE A 52 5.76 11.31 -5.34
CA PHE A 52 5.07 10.77 -6.51
C PHE A 52 3.56 10.92 -6.34
N VAL A 53 2.83 10.61 -7.40
CA VAL A 53 1.38 10.76 -7.42
C VAL A 53 0.74 9.43 -7.80
N LEU A 54 -0.34 9.09 -7.10
CA LEU A 54 -1.20 7.98 -7.47
C LEU A 54 -2.45 8.55 -8.13
N HIS A 55 -2.75 8.08 -9.32
CA HIS A 55 -3.90 8.56 -10.09
C HIS A 55 -5.11 7.67 -9.83
N ALA A 56 -5.98 8.12 -8.95
CA ALA A 56 -7.12 7.32 -8.47
C ALA A 56 -8.41 7.52 -9.27
N GLY A 57 -8.31 7.94 -10.52
CA GLY A 57 -9.48 8.09 -11.37
C GLY A 57 -10.45 9.15 -10.85
N ASP A 58 -11.68 8.73 -10.59
CA ASP A 58 -12.72 9.65 -10.11
C ASP A 58 -12.42 10.23 -8.73
N TYR A 59 -11.53 9.61 -7.98
CA TYR A 59 -11.14 10.14 -6.66
C TYR A 59 -10.02 11.17 -6.75
N GLY A 60 -9.46 11.39 -7.95
CA GLY A 60 -8.42 12.39 -8.15
C GLY A 60 -7.02 11.84 -7.88
N ASP A 61 -6.06 12.75 -7.74
CA ASP A 61 -4.66 12.40 -7.54
C ASP A 61 -4.29 12.46 -6.07
N SER A 62 -3.55 11.46 -5.61
CA SER A 62 -3.02 11.43 -4.25
C SER A 62 -1.53 11.67 -4.27
N HIS A 63 -1.04 12.59 -3.45
CA HIS A 63 0.38 12.91 -3.35
C HIS A 63 1.03 12.03 -2.30
N CYS A 64 2.16 11.45 -2.64
CA CYS A 64 2.87 10.50 -1.78
C CYS A 64 4.36 10.87 -1.68
N LYS A 65 5.00 10.42 -0.59
CA LYS A 65 6.42 10.64 -0.39
C LYS A 65 7.05 9.37 0.16
N ILE A 66 8.10 8.89 -0.50
CA ILE A 66 8.78 7.67 -0.07
C ILE A 66 9.62 7.96 1.17
N THR A 67 9.32 7.26 2.26
CA THR A 67 9.99 7.45 3.54
C THR A 67 10.88 6.26 3.91
N GLU A 68 10.64 5.10 3.29
CA GLU A 68 11.42 3.89 3.54
C GLU A 68 11.69 3.20 2.22
N LEU A 69 12.94 2.79 2.01
CA LEU A 69 13.30 2.10 0.77
C LEU A 69 14.51 1.21 1.02
N GLU A 70 14.28 -0.10 1.06
CA GLU A 70 15.33 -1.11 1.13
C GLU A 70 15.10 -2.09 0.00
N PRO A 71 15.91 -2.06 -1.06
CA PRO A 71 15.68 -2.91 -2.23
C PRO A 71 15.48 -4.36 -1.88
N MET A 72 14.52 -4.97 -2.53
CA MET A 72 14.12 -6.37 -2.36
C MET A 72 13.49 -6.69 -0.99
N ARG A 73 13.24 -5.70 -0.15
CA ARG A 73 12.77 -5.95 1.20
C ARG A 73 11.64 -5.05 1.64
N LEU A 74 11.74 -3.75 1.40
CA LEU A 74 10.80 -2.80 1.99
C LEU A 74 10.67 -1.54 1.15
N VAL A 75 9.45 -1.12 0.91
CA VAL A 75 9.17 0.21 0.41
C VAL A 75 7.97 0.77 1.19
N GLY A 76 8.13 1.97 1.73
CA GLY A 76 7.08 2.63 2.49
C GLY A 76 6.97 4.08 2.09
N PHE A 77 5.77 4.61 2.12
CA PHE A 77 5.54 5.99 1.74
C PHE A 77 4.34 6.58 2.49
N ASP A 78 4.41 7.89 2.67
CA ASP A 78 3.26 8.64 3.19
C ASP A 78 2.30 8.83 2.02
N TRP A 79 1.02 8.61 2.26
CA TRP A 79 -0.02 8.68 1.26
C TRP A 79 -1.03 9.75 1.65
N GLY A 80 -1.03 10.85 0.90
CA GLY A 80 -1.87 11.98 1.25
C GLY A 80 -1.39 12.61 2.55
N LYS A 81 -2.32 13.14 3.32
CA LYS A 81 -1.97 13.87 4.54
C LYS A 81 -1.96 13.00 5.80
N ASP A 82 -2.64 11.86 5.79
CA ASP A 82 -2.85 11.09 7.02
C ASP A 82 -2.35 9.66 6.97
N TRP A 83 -2.22 9.08 5.80
CA TRP A 83 -1.95 7.64 5.67
C TRP A 83 -0.48 7.32 5.42
N HIS A 84 -0.10 6.11 5.82
CA HIS A 84 1.20 5.55 5.51
C HIS A 84 1.00 4.12 5.01
N LEU A 85 1.66 3.77 3.92
CA LEU A 85 1.54 2.46 3.31
C LEU A 85 2.91 1.82 3.19
N THR A 86 3.02 0.56 3.58
CA THR A 86 4.27 -0.18 3.52
C THR A 86 4.07 -1.51 2.82
N PHE A 87 4.98 -1.86 1.93
CA PHE A 87 5.05 -3.18 1.32
C PHE A 87 6.34 -3.83 1.80
N GLU A 88 6.25 -4.96 2.49
CA GLU A 88 7.40 -5.71 2.97
C GLU A 88 7.51 -7.03 2.26
N LEU A 89 8.71 -7.40 1.86
CA LEU A 89 8.98 -8.65 1.16
C LEU A 89 9.96 -9.49 1.96
N LYS A 90 9.71 -10.80 1.96
CA LYS A 90 10.60 -11.76 2.61
C LYS A 90 10.67 -13.00 1.74
N GLU A 91 11.89 -13.44 1.40
CA GLU A 91 12.06 -14.65 0.64
C GLU A 91 11.87 -15.87 1.54
N VAL A 92 11.05 -16.82 1.10
CA VAL A 92 10.78 -18.05 1.83
C VAL A 92 10.72 -19.19 0.80
N ASP A 93 11.72 -20.06 0.84
CA ASP A 93 11.77 -21.25 -0.06
C ASP A 93 11.64 -20.91 -1.54
N GLY A 94 12.30 -19.84 -1.99
CA GLY A 94 12.26 -19.43 -3.39
C GLY A 94 11.01 -18.66 -3.78
N LYS A 95 10.10 -18.47 -2.84
CA LYS A 95 8.89 -17.70 -3.04
C LYS A 95 8.95 -16.42 -2.20
N THR A 96 7.95 -15.59 -2.29
CA THR A 96 7.93 -14.32 -1.57
C THR A 96 6.76 -14.22 -0.63
N GLU A 97 7.03 -13.92 0.63
CA GLU A 97 6.00 -13.55 1.57
C GLU A 97 5.84 -12.04 1.47
N PHE A 98 4.65 -11.59 1.13
CA PHE A 98 4.33 -10.18 0.94
C PHE A 98 3.42 -9.71 2.07
N THR A 99 3.80 -8.61 2.72
CA THR A 99 2.98 -8.00 3.77
C THR A 99 2.67 -6.55 3.41
N LEU A 100 1.40 -6.22 3.44
CA LEU A 100 0.93 -4.85 3.23
C LEU A 100 0.47 -4.30 4.57
N VAL A 101 0.91 -3.08 4.91
CA VAL A 101 0.47 -2.38 6.12
C VAL A 101 0.00 -0.99 5.72
N HIS A 102 -1.27 -0.69 5.99
CA HIS A 102 -1.86 0.61 5.70
C HIS A 102 -2.31 1.21 7.04
N SER A 103 -1.60 2.22 7.49
CA SER A 103 -1.80 2.84 8.80
C SER A 103 -2.17 4.32 8.67
N GLY A 104 -2.35 5.00 9.81
CA GLY A 104 -2.72 6.40 9.82
C GLY A 104 -4.22 6.62 9.89
N TRP A 105 -4.98 5.61 10.26
CA TRP A 105 -6.42 5.72 10.39
C TRP A 105 -6.82 6.38 11.70
N ASP A 106 -7.80 7.27 11.64
CA ASP A 106 -8.27 8.01 12.82
C ASP A 106 -9.79 8.18 12.70
N ALA A 107 -10.52 7.73 13.71
CA ALA A 107 -11.99 7.76 13.69
C ALA A 107 -12.56 9.18 13.60
N ASP A 108 -11.80 10.17 14.07
CA ASP A 108 -12.26 11.56 14.07
C ASP A 108 -11.89 12.33 12.80
N LYS A 109 -11.20 11.69 11.85
CA LYS A 109 -10.76 12.38 10.65
C LYS A 109 -11.57 12.01 9.41
N VAL A 110 -11.49 12.88 8.42
CA VAL A 110 -12.02 12.59 7.09
C VAL A 110 -10.84 12.65 6.13
N THR A 111 -10.97 11.97 5.00
CA THR A 111 -9.93 12.00 3.97
C THR A 111 -9.92 13.36 3.27
N GLU A 112 -8.89 13.58 2.47
CA GLU A 112 -8.83 14.78 1.63
C GLU A 112 -9.96 14.85 0.61
N PHE A 113 -10.70 13.75 0.42
CA PHE A 113 -11.86 13.69 -0.45
C PHE A 113 -13.18 13.77 0.34
N ASN A 114 -13.09 14.21 1.60
CA ASN A 114 -14.25 14.43 2.47
C ASN A 114 -15.04 13.16 2.81
N GLN A 115 -14.31 12.06 3.02
CA GLN A 115 -14.91 10.79 3.44
C GLN A 115 -14.41 10.41 4.83
N PRO A 116 -15.30 9.97 5.75
CA PRO A 116 -14.86 9.56 7.08
C PRO A 116 -13.90 8.38 7.02
N HIS A 117 -12.82 8.44 7.80
CA HIS A 117 -11.84 7.36 7.86
C HIS A 117 -12.47 6.02 8.25
N SER A 118 -13.41 6.05 9.20
CA SER A 118 -14.04 4.81 9.67
C SER A 118 -14.76 4.06 8.55
N ILE A 119 -15.37 4.79 7.61
CA ILE A 119 -16.07 4.18 6.49
C ILE A 119 -15.08 3.74 5.42
N ILE A 120 -14.15 4.63 5.07
CA ILE A 120 -13.16 4.34 4.03
C ILE A 120 -12.26 3.19 4.42
N ARG A 121 -11.90 3.07 5.71
CA ARG A 121 -11.07 1.97 6.17
C ARG A 121 -11.73 0.60 5.86
N GLY A 122 -13.03 0.50 6.06
CA GLY A 122 -13.76 -0.72 5.73
C GLY A 122 -13.71 -1.04 4.25
N HIS A 123 -13.90 -0.03 3.40
CA HIS A 123 -13.82 -0.20 1.96
C HIS A 123 -12.40 -0.56 1.52
N MET A 124 -11.39 0.09 2.11
CA MET A 124 -9.99 -0.16 1.78
C MET A 124 -9.55 -1.55 2.20
N SER A 125 -10.00 -2.04 3.36
CA SER A 125 -9.65 -3.37 3.81
C SER A 125 -10.11 -4.43 2.81
N GLY A 126 -11.35 -4.35 2.35
CA GLY A 126 -11.86 -5.26 1.33
C GLY A 126 -11.20 -5.05 -0.02
N GLY A 127 -10.93 -3.80 -0.38
CA GLY A 127 -10.23 -3.47 -1.61
C GLY A 127 -8.80 -4.00 -1.63
N TRP A 128 -8.08 -3.87 -0.54
CA TRP A 128 -6.72 -4.41 -0.44
C TRP A 128 -6.71 -5.94 -0.55
N GLU A 129 -7.64 -6.61 0.11
CA GLU A 129 -7.75 -8.05 0.00
C GLU A 129 -7.90 -8.47 -1.45
N ASN A 130 -8.80 -7.82 -2.18
CA ASN A 130 -9.04 -8.11 -3.58
C ASN A 130 -7.81 -7.82 -4.45
N LEU A 131 -7.19 -6.66 -4.25
CA LEU A 131 -6.00 -6.27 -5.02
C LEU A 131 -4.83 -7.21 -4.79
N VAL A 132 -4.57 -7.57 -3.53
CA VAL A 132 -3.44 -8.40 -3.17
C VAL A 132 -3.67 -9.85 -3.59
N GLN A 133 -4.84 -10.41 -3.28
CA GLN A 133 -5.13 -11.82 -3.56
C GLN A 133 -5.37 -12.11 -5.04
N LYS A 134 -5.86 -11.15 -5.79
CA LYS A 134 -6.18 -11.34 -7.21
C LYS A 134 -5.25 -10.60 -8.14
N SER A 135 -5.22 -9.29 -8.04
CA SER A 135 -4.48 -8.48 -9.01
C SER A 135 -2.96 -8.59 -8.87
N LEU A 136 -2.44 -8.45 -7.67
CA LEU A 136 -1.00 -8.56 -7.45
C LEU A 136 -0.53 -9.99 -7.72
N ARG A 137 -1.28 -10.98 -7.24
CA ARG A 137 -0.94 -12.37 -7.47
C ARG A 137 -0.89 -12.68 -8.97
N ALA A 138 -1.87 -12.23 -9.72
CA ALA A 138 -1.88 -12.44 -11.17
C ALA A 138 -0.70 -11.75 -11.85
N ALA A 139 -0.31 -10.57 -11.37
CA ALA A 139 0.80 -9.81 -11.95
C ALA A 139 2.14 -10.51 -11.76
N VAL A 140 2.34 -11.23 -10.65
CA VAL A 140 3.63 -11.85 -10.35
C VAL A 140 3.67 -13.35 -10.56
N GLU A 141 2.54 -14.04 -10.54
CA GLU A 141 2.48 -15.49 -10.75
C GLU A 141 2.10 -15.87 -12.18
N GLY A 142 1.53 -14.90 -12.88
CA GLY A 142 1.10 -15.11 -14.27
C GLY A 142 2.25 -15.00 -15.25
#